data_dbf86e1196bf838d5ffaee928192f086
#
_entry.id   dbf86e1196bf838d5ffaee928192f086
#
_cell.length_a   1.000
_cell.length_b   1.000
_cell.length_c   1.000
_cell.angle_alpha   90.00
_cell.angle_beta   90.00
_cell.angle_gamma   90.00
#
_symmetry.space_group_name_H-M   'P 1'
#
loop_
_entity.id
_entity.type
_entity.pdbx_description
1 polymer ?
#
loop_
_entity_poly.entity_id
_entity_poly.type
_entity_poly.pdbx_seq_one_letter_code
_entity_poly.pdbx_strand_id
1 'polypeptide(L)'
;MISVTLLCVVIISYFHYNQLPIYDLDLALKFIKNSTQKEDFKSLAEKLGYSEDDKLLVIHADDLGLEKSVNSTSFESLKKNSVSSASVIMTTNNIDEVANFSELNPTLDLGVHLTVTSEWKIHKWGGVLDDKDIPSLLNDNNQFYWNKRKFTKFSNLVEVRNELQAQIDLAVSMGINVSHIDSHEGALFFDPDIFKMYLNLAKKNDLLAFVPIQASVHFDENFPKPDHAIIFDQFFMAEAGIKPDDMEKYYLDISWI
;
A
#
# COMPACT_ATOMS: atom_id res chain seq x y z
N MET A 1 8.55 26.39 -30.91
CA MET A 1 7.83 26.85 -29.69
C MET A 1 6.77 25.80 -29.36
N ILE A 2 6.96 25.02 -28.31
CA ILE A 2 5.94 24.06 -27.84
C ILE A 2 4.77 24.88 -27.33
N SER A 3 3.53 24.62 -27.77
CA SER A 3 2.37 25.36 -27.30
C SER A 3 2.16 25.06 -25.80
N VAL A 4 1.68 26.03 -25.04
CA VAL A 4 1.36 25.88 -23.60
C VAL A 4 0.44 24.67 -23.41
N THR A 5 -0.50 24.45 -24.30
CA THR A 5 -1.42 23.29 -24.28
C THR A 5 -0.67 21.97 -24.36
N LEU A 6 0.32 21.84 -25.25
CA LEU A 6 1.12 20.61 -25.38
C LEU A 6 1.94 20.36 -24.13
N LEU A 7 2.52 21.42 -23.53
CA LEU A 7 3.27 21.32 -22.29
C LEU A 7 2.36 20.86 -21.12
N CYS A 8 1.15 21.41 -21.02
CA CYS A 8 0.18 20.97 -19.99
C CYS A 8 -0.22 19.50 -20.18
N VAL A 9 -0.46 19.05 -21.41
CA VAL A 9 -0.77 17.64 -21.67
C VAL A 9 0.38 16.72 -21.27
N VAL A 10 1.62 17.08 -21.60
CA VAL A 10 2.79 16.28 -21.23
C VAL A 10 2.95 16.22 -19.72
N ILE A 11 2.78 17.33 -18.99
CA ILE A 11 2.86 17.37 -17.54
C ILE A 11 1.76 16.50 -16.91
N ILE A 12 0.51 16.65 -17.35
CA ILE A 12 -0.62 15.87 -16.84
C ILE A 12 -0.39 14.37 -17.11
N SER A 13 0.04 14.02 -18.32
CA SER A 13 0.34 12.63 -18.66
C SER A 13 1.48 12.06 -17.80
N TYR A 14 2.51 12.84 -17.55
CA TYR A 14 3.62 12.44 -16.68
C TYR A 14 3.15 12.19 -15.24
N PHE A 15 2.31 13.07 -14.67
CA PHE A 15 1.75 12.92 -13.34
C PHE A 15 0.83 11.70 -13.25
N HIS A 16 0.00 11.50 -14.27
CA HIS A 16 -0.89 10.34 -14.35
C HIS A 16 -0.09 9.04 -14.43
N TYR A 17 0.88 8.95 -15.35
CA TYR A 17 1.73 7.78 -15.53
C TYR A 17 2.49 7.39 -14.26
N ASN A 18 3.02 8.39 -13.54
CA ASN A 18 3.76 8.15 -12.29
C ASN A 18 2.84 8.17 -11.05
N GLN A 19 1.53 8.23 -11.22
CA GLN A 19 0.53 8.28 -10.13
C GLN A 19 0.82 9.39 -9.10
N LEU A 20 1.40 10.50 -9.55
CA LEU A 20 1.74 11.62 -8.69
C LEU A 20 0.51 12.47 -8.38
N PRO A 21 0.35 12.94 -7.15
CA PRO A 21 -0.78 13.77 -6.78
C PRO A 21 -0.68 15.15 -7.44
N ILE A 22 -1.52 15.44 -8.41
CA ILE A 22 -1.58 16.75 -9.11
C ILE A 22 -1.82 17.91 -8.13
N TYR A 23 -2.41 17.62 -6.99
CA TYR A 23 -2.75 18.59 -5.94
C TYR A 23 -1.61 18.87 -4.96
N ASP A 24 -0.50 18.13 -5.04
CA ASP A 24 0.69 18.31 -4.22
C ASP A 24 1.92 18.50 -5.12
N LEU A 25 2.07 19.75 -5.58
CA LEU A 25 3.14 20.09 -6.49
C LEU A 25 4.54 19.96 -5.86
N ASP A 26 4.65 20.19 -4.55
CA ASP A 26 5.92 20.07 -3.83
C ASP A 26 6.40 18.62 -3.79
N LEU A 27 5.50 17.69 -3.48
CA LEU A 27 5.77 16.24 -3.51
C LEU A 27 6.14 15.79 -4.92
N ALA A 28 5.42 16.26 -5.93
CA ALA A 28 5.72 15.92 -7.32
C ALA A 28 7.09 16.46 -7.79
N LEU A 29 7.45 17.68 -7.40
CA LEU A 29 8.78 18.25 -7.70
C LEU A 29 9.91 17.50 -6.99
N LYS A 30 9.69 17.06 -5.75
CA LYS A 30 10.65 16.20 -5.03
C LYS A 30 10.82 14.86 -5.76
N PHE A 31 9.74 14.23 -6.19
CA PHE A 31 9.82 12.99 -6.97
C PHE A 31 10.62 13.18 -8.26
N ILE A 32 10.32 14.22 -9.05
CA ILE A 32 11.06 14.53 -10.29
C ILE A 32 12.54 14.73 -9.99
N LYS A 33 12.86 15.49 -8.94
CA LYS A 33 14.26 15.73 -8.53
C LYS A 33 14.95 14.43 -8.13
N ASN A 34 14.33 13.59 -7.34
CA ASN A 34 14.92 12.34 -6.85
C ASN A 34 14.97 11.25 -7.91
N SER A 35 14.00 11.20 -8.84
CA SER A 35 14.04 10.28 -9.98
C SER A 35 15.17 10.56 -10.97
N THR A 36 15.65 11.80 -11.02
CA THR A 36 16.84 12.18 -11.81
C THR A 36 18.16 11.87 -11.12
N GLN A 37 18.17 11.65 -9.81
CA GLN A 37 19.32 11.22 -9.02
C GLN A 37 19.37 9.68 -8.99
N LYS A 38 19.50 9.05 -10.16
CA LYS A 38 19.69 7.60 -10.29
C LYS A 38 21.09 7.20 -9.80
N GLU A 39 21.32 7.26 -8.50
CA GLU A 39 22.42 6.53 -7.88
C GLU A 39 21.91 5.13 -7.48
N ASP A 40 22.42 4.14 -8.21
CA ASP A 40 22.49 2.71 -7.88
C ASP A 40 21.31 2.10 -7.11
N PHE A 41 20.12 2.15 -7.69
CA PHE A 41 19.15 1.12 -7.42
C PHE A 41 19.61 -0.14 -8.17
N LYS A 42 20.33 -1.04 -7.50
CA LYS A 42 20.30 -2.42 -7.95
C LYS A 42 18.85 -2.80 -8.08
N SER A 43 18.45 -3.25 -9.24
CA SER A 43 17.08 -3.66 -9.47
C SER A 43 16.67 -4.66 -8.39
N LEU A 44 15.43 -4.70 -7.98
CA LEU A 44 14.96 -5.72 -7.03
C LEU A 44 15.25 -7.11 -7.59
N ALA A 45 15.17 -7.29 -8.90
CA ALA A 45 15.52 -8.52 -9.61
C ALA A 45 16.93 -9.00 -9.26
N GLU A 46 17.96 -8.14 -9.36
CA GLU A 46 19.34 -8.50 -9.01
C GLU A 46 19.51 -8.86 -7.53
N LYS A 47 18.80 -8.14 -6.62
CA LYS A 47 18.83 -8.46 -5.18
C LYS A 47 18.23 -9.83 -4.87
N LEU A 48 17.28 -10.27 -5.67
CA LEU A 48 16.62 -11.57 -5.58
C LEU A 48 17.34 -12.66 -6.38
N GLY A 49 18.47 -12.32 -7.04
CA GLY A 49 19.28 -13.28 -7.79
C GLY A 49 18.86 -13.51 -9.24
N TYR A 50 18.00 -12.64 -9.75
CA TYR A 50 17.59 -12.62 -11.17
C TYR A 50 18.52 -11.70 -11.99
N SER A 51 18.36 -11.70 -13.32
CA SER A 51 19.06 -10.76 -14.20
C SER A 51 18.51 -9.34 -14.05
N GLU A 52 19.34 -8.34 -14.31
CA GLU A 52 18.92 -6.92 -14.38
C GLU A 52 17.76 -6.70 -15.38
N ASP A 53 17.74 -7.51 -16.44
CA ASP A 53 16.70 -7.42 -17.49
C ASP A 53 15.42 -8.20 -17.16
N ASP A 54 15.39 -8.98 -16.07
CA ASP A 54 14.23 -9.75 -15.69
C ASP A 54 13.11 -8.84 -15.14
N LYS A 55 11.89 -9.03 -15.64
CA LYS A 55 10.69 -8.38 -15.14
C LYS A 55 9.99 -9.30 -14.14
N LEU A 56 9.93 -8.89 -12.88
CA LEU A 56 9.25 -9.62 -11.82
C LEU A 56 7.86 -9.01 -11.60
N LEU A 57 6.84 -9.83 -11.66
CA LEU A 57 5.44 -9.43 -11.47
C LEU A 57 4.89 -10.00 -10.17
N VAL A 58 4.38 -9.13 -9.33
CA VAL A 58 3.55 -9.49 -8.17
C VAL A 58 2.11 -9.11 -8.49
N ILE A 59 1.21 -10.09 -8.51
CA ILE A 59 -0.23 -9.83 -8.55
C ILE A 59 -0.72 -9.94 -7.13
N HIS A 60 -1.17 -8.81 -6.58
CA HIS A 60 -1.51 -8.66 -5.17
C HIS A 60 -3.01 -8.40 -5.00
N ALA A 61 -3.65 -9.13 -4.09
CA ALA A 61 -5.03 -8.88 -3.68
C ALA A 61 -5.04 -8.19 -2.33
N ASP A 62 -5.34 -6.91 -2.32
CA ASP A 62 -5.56 -6.11 -1.11
C ASP A 62 -6.99 -6.25 -0.57
N ASP A 63 -7.27 -5.59 0.54
CA ASP A 63 -8.60 -5.47 1.17
C ASP A 63 -9.23 -6.79 1.66
N LEU A 64 -8.47 -7.86 1.90
CA LEU A 64 -9.02 -9.03 2.57
C LEU A 64 -9.59 -8.61 3.95
N GLY A 65 -10.67 -9.24 4.37
CA GLY A 65 -11.39 -8.90 5.60
C GLY A 65 -12.49 -7.86 5.40
N LEU A 66 -12.45 -7.07 4.33
CA LEU A 66 -13.43 -6.01 4.08
C LEU A 66 -14.84 -6.59 3.89
N GLU A 67 -14.99 -7.55 2.99
CA GLU A 67 -16.26 -8.19 2.68
C GLU A 67 -16.07 -9.68 2.35
N LYS A 68 -17.09 -10.49 2.62
CA LYS A 68 -17.05 -11.93 2.33
C LYS A 68 -16.82 -12.25 0.85
N SER A 69 -17.34 -11.42 -0.04
CA SER A 69 -17.12 -11.56 -1.48
C SER A 69 -15.67 -11.30 -1.88
N VAL A 70 -15.02 -10.31 -1.24
CA VAL A 70 -13.60 -10.04 -1.42
C VAL A 70 -12.79 -11.24 -0.93
N ASN A 71 -13.06 -11.73 0.28
CA ASN A 71 -12.39 -12.89 0.84
C ASN A 71 -12.51 -14.12 -0.08
N SER A 72 -13.73 -14.48 -0.47
CA SER A 72 -13.97 -15.69 -1.27
C SER A 72 -13.25 -15.65 -2.62
N THR A 73 -13.26 -14.51 -3.30
CA THR A 73 -12.60 -14.35 -4.61
C THR A 73 -11.09 -14.37 -4.46
N SER A 74 -10.55 -13.68 -3.45
CA SER A 74 -9.10 -13.65 -3.19
C SER A 74 -8.57 -15.03 -2.77
N PHE A 75 -9.30 -15.76 -1.93
CA PHE A 75 -8.93 -17.12 -1.53
C PHE A 75 -8.90 -18.09 -2.72
N GLU A 76 -9.88 -18.00 -3.60
CA GLU A 76 -9.90 -18.80 -4.82
C GLU A 76 -8.72 -18.46 -5.73
N SER A 77 -8.42 -17.18 -5.90
CA SER A 77 -7.35 -16.69 -6.74
C SER A 77 -5.96 -17.09 -6.21
N LEU A 78 -5.74 -16.98 -4.89
CA LEU A 78 -4.52 -17.46 -4.23
C LEU A 78 -4.33 -18.97 -4.40
N LYS A 79 -5.39 -19.78 -4.18
CA LYS A 79 -5.32 -21.25 -4.35
C LYS A 79 -5.01 -21.66 -5.79
N LYS A 80 -5.43 -20.87 -6.76
CA LYS A 80 -5.18 -21.11 -8.19
C LYS A 80 -3.86 -20.54 -8.69
N ASN A 81 -3.09 -19.87 -7.82
CA ASN A 81 -1.87 -19.13 -8.18
C ASN A 81 -2.09 -18.06 -9.27
N SER A 82 -3.31 -17.54 -9.40
CA SER A 82 -3.59 -16.39 -10.26
C SER A 82 -3.29 -15.05 -9.56
N VAL A 83 -3.17 -15.08 -8.24
CA VAL A 83 -2.67 -14.02 -7.38
C VAL A 83 -1.54 -14.59 -6.55
N SER A 84 -0.43 -13.88 -6.42
CA SER A 84 0.78 -14.36 -5.76
C SER A 84 0.90 -13.92 -4.31
N SER A 85 0.21 -12.86 -3.93
CA SER A 85 0.27 -12.26 -2.59
C SER A 85 -1.07 -11.60 -2.25
N ALA A 86 -1.37 -11.44 -0.96
CA ALA A 86 -2.55 -10.70 -0.51
C ALA A 86 -2.31 -10.04 0.85
N SER A 87 -3.12 -9.02 1.19
CA SER A 87 -3.06 -8.38 2.50
C SER A 87 -4.43 -8.12 3.11
N VAL A 88 -4.51 -8.16 4.44
CA VAL A 88 -5.76 -8.12 5.21
C VAL A 88 -5.90 -6.81 5.98
N ILE A 89 -7.08 -6.18 5.89
CA ILE A 89 -7.51 -5.05 6.73
C ILE A 89 -7.98 -5.60 8.08
N MET A 90 -7.19 -5.41 9.12
CA MET A 90 -7.47 -5.95 10.46
C MET A 90 -8.56 -5.20 11.24
N THR A 91 -9.04 -4.07 10.73
CA THR A 91 -10.06 -3.23 11.37
C THR A 91 -11.49 -3.50 10.90
N THR A 92 -11.69 -4.57 10.13
CA THR A 92 -12.98 -4.94 9.53
C THR A 92 -13.58 -6.22 10.13
N ASN A 93 -14.82 -6.55 9.74
CA ASN A 93 -15.59 -7.58 10.45
C ASN A 93 -15.42 -9.01 9.93
N ASN A 94 -14.73 -9.22 8.79
CA ASN A 94 -14.62 -10.55 8.17
C ASN A 94 -13.21 -11.15 8.27
N ILE A 95 -12.41 -10.69 9.25
CA ILE A 95 -11.03 -11.13 9.46
C ILE A 95 -10.91 -12.57 9.97
N ASP A 96 -11.92 -13.08 10.68
CA ASP A 96 -11.96 -14.48 11.14
C ASP A 96 -11.89 -15.46 9.96
N GLU A 97 -12.52 -15.13 8.84
CA GLU A 97 -12.45 -15.97 7.62
C GLU A 97 -11.02 -15.99 7.06
N VAL A 98 -10.30 -14.85 7.13
CA VAL A 98 -8.91 -14.76 6.67
C VAL A 98 -7.98 -15.55 7.58
N ALA A 99 -8.17 -15.47 8.91
CA ALA A 99 -7.39 -16.24 9.87
C ALA A 99 -7.55 -17.76 9.65
N ASN A 100 -8.80 -18.23 9.54
CA ASN A 100 -9.09 -19.63 9.22
C ASN A 100 -8.48 -20.06 7.88
N PHE A 101 -8.52 -19.19 6.88
CA PHE A 101 -7.91 -19.46 5.57
C PHE A 101 -6.39 -19.57 5.66
N SER A 102 -5.74 -18.68 6.41
CA SER A 102 -4.29 -18.68 6.65
C SER A 102 -3.85 -19.99 7.34
N GLU A 103 -4.56 -20.40 8.38
CA GLU A 103 -4.27 -21.65 9.10
C GLU A 103 -4.31 -22.89 8.18
N LEU A 104 -5.30 -22.94 7.30
CA LEU A 104 -5.46 -24.04 6.35
C LEU A 104 -4.48 -23.97 5.15
N ASN A 105 -3.84 -22.85 4.93
CA ASN A 105 -2.95 -22.60 3.78
C ASN A 105 -1.66 -21.86 4.21
N PRO A 106 -0.84 -22.44 5.08
CA PRO A 106 0.27 -21.73 5.75
C PRO A 106 1.43 -21.33 4.83
N THR A 107 1.42 -21.75 3.57
CA THR A 107 2.45 -21.43 2.58
C THR A 107 2.08 -20.27 1.66
N LEU A 108 0.84 -19.76 1.77
CA LEU A 108 0.43 -18.60 0.99
C LEU A 108 0.99 -17.31 1.56
N ASP A 109 1.32 -16.39 0.67
CA ASP A 109 1.89 -15.08 1.04
C ASP A 109 0.77 -14.12 1.46
N LEU A 110 0.69 -13.86 2.77
CA LEU A 110 -0.28 -12.97 3.37
C LEU A 110 0.42 -11.87 4.17
N GLY A 111 -0.07 -10.64 4.00
CA GLY A 111 0.40 -9.46 4.73
C GLY A 111 -0.71 -8.77 5.51
N VAL A 112 -0.35 -7.69 6.20
CA VAL A 112 -1.30 -6.78 6.83
C VAL A 112 -1.43 -5.51 6.00
N HIS A 113 -2.66 -5.24 5.52
CA HIS A 113 -3.04 -4.02 4.83
C HIS A 113 -3.27 -2.90 5.85
N LEU A 114 -2.19 -2.24 6.26
CA LEU A 114 -2.22 -1.24 7.32
C LEU A 114 -3.14 -0.07 6.98
N THR A 115 -4.14 0.13 7.81
CA THR A 115 -5.30 0.97 7.50
C THR A 115 -5.45 2.08 8.52
N VAL A 116 -5.57 3.32 8.03
CA VAL A 116 -5.80 4.55 8.83
C VAL A 116 -6.83 5.48 8.19
N THR A 117 -7.45 5.00 7.12
CA THR A 117 -8.53 5.70 6.40
C THR A 117 -9.72 4.77 6.22
N SER A 118 -10.92 5.33 6.04
CA SER A 118 -12.16 4.59 5.79
C SER A 118 -12.98 5.36 4.74
N GLU A 119 -12.65 5.18 3.46
CA GLU A 119 -13.18 5.95 2.35
C GLU A 119 -14.55 5.47 1.87
N TRP A 120 -14.90 4.20 2.08
CA TRP A 120 -16.16 3.62 1.63
C TRP A 120 -17.38 4.33 2.20
N LYS A 121 -18.42 4.49 1.42
CA LYS A 121 -19.63 5.24 1.83
C LYS A 121 -20.49 4.49 2.84
N ILE A 122 -20.64 3.18 2.66
CA ILE A 122 -21.56 2.32 3.41
C ILE A 122 -20.82 1.56 4.50
N HIS A 123 -19.67 0.96 4.16
CA HIS A 123 -18.86 0.22 5.11
C HIS A 123 -17.83 1.18 5.72
N LYS A 124 -17.94 1.39 7.00
CA LYS A 124 -17.07 2.28 7.77
C LYS A 124 -16.44 1.52 8.91
N TRP A 125 -15.19 1.83 9.18
CA TRP A 125 -14.42 1.21 10.25
C TRP A 125 -13.59 2.25 11.01
N GLY A 126 -13.24 1.92 12.25
CA GLY A 126 -12.30 2.63 13.11
C GLY A 126 -11.03 1.83 13.30
N GLY A 127 -10.37 2.00 14.45
CA GLY A 127 -9.14 1.29 14.79
C GLY A 127 -9.35 -0.07 15.46
N VAL A 128 -8.27 -0.78 15.66
CA VAL A 128 -8.17 -1.97 16.52
C VAL A 128 -8.11 -1.55 17.99
N LEU A 129 -7.43 -0.44 18.28
CA LEU A 129 -7.36 0.13 19.61
C LEU A 129 -8.66 0.83 20.02
N ASP A 130 -8.87 0.99 21.33
CA ASP A 130 -9.99 1.76 21.88
C ASP A 130 -9.95 3.21 21.34
N ASP A 131 -11.11 3.79 21.01
CA ASP A 131 -11.24 5.14 20.48
C ASP A 131 -10.54 6.23 21.30
N LYS A 132 -10.53 6.05 22.63
CA LYS A 132 -9.85 6.96 23.57
C LYS A 132 -8.33 6.97 23.44
N ASP A 133 -7.75 5.92 22.88
CA ASP A 133 -6.30 5.75 22.73
C ASP A 133 -5.79 6.25 21.37
N ILE A 134 -6.71 6.50 20.41
CA ILE A 134 -6.42 6.97 19.06
C ILE A 134 -7.33 8.14 18.60
N PRO A 135 -7.67 9.10 19.47
CA PRO A 135 -8.65 10.14 19.15
C PRO A 135 -8.26 10.99 17.94
N SER A 136 -6.98 11.17 17.65
CA SER A 136 -6.53 11.96 16.51
C SER A 136 -6.73 11.27 15.16
N LEU A 137 -6.96 9.96 15.15
CA LEU A 137 -7.20 9.18 13.94
C LEU A 137 -8.67 9.10 13.56
N LEU A 138 -9.57 9.50 14.46
CA LEU A 138 -11.01 9.29 14.34
C LEU A 138 -11.77 10.60 14.05
N ASN A 139 -12.85 10.48 13.33
CA ASN A 139 -13.84 11.53 13.17
C ASN A 139 -14.88 11.48 14.29
N ASP A 140 -15.84 12.41 14.29
CA ASP A 140 -16.90 12.54 15.32
C ASP A 140 -17.81 11.30 15.45
N ASN A 141 -17.72 10.34 14.52
CA ASN A 141 -18.46 9.08 14.56
C ASN A 141 -17.59 7.88 14.97
N ASN A 142 -16.41 8.11 15.53
CA ASN A 142 -15.45 7.10 15.92
C ASN A 142 -15.01 6.19 14.75
N GLN A 143 -14.86 6.79 13.57
CA GLN A 143 -14.41 6.12 12.36
C GLN A 143 -13.15 6.80 11.86
N PHE A 144 -12.26 6.08 11.20
CA PHE A 144 -11.13 6.71 10.52
C PHE A 144 -11.59 7.78 9.53
N TYR A 145 -10.75 8.76 9.27
CA TYR A 145 -11.03 9.78 8.27
C TYR A 145 -11.23 9.15 6.89
N TRP A 146 -12.12 9.75 6.12
CA TRP A 146 -12.47 9.23 4.79
C TRP A 146 -11.40 9.50 3.72
N ASN A 147 -10.34 10.26 4.02
CA ASN A 147 -9.26 10.53 3.08
C ASN A 147 -7.92 10.81 3.77
N LYS A 148 -6.87 10.58 3.02
CA LYS A 148 -5.45 10.73 3.41
C LYS A 148 -5.08 12.13 3.90
N ARG A 149 -5.64 13.20 3.30
CA ARG A 149 -5.32 14.58 3.71
C ARG A 149 -5.79 14.89 5.11
N LYS A 150 -7.01 14.46 5.47
CA LYS A 150 -7.50 14.64 6.84
C LYS A 150 -6.69 13.82 7.82
N PHE A 151 -6.41 12.58 7.48
CA PHE A 151 -5.53 11.72 8.27
C PHE A 151 -4.19 12.42 8.51
N THR A 152 -3.42 12.76 7.48
CA THR A 152 -2.11 13.44 7.62
C THR A 152 -2.19 14.76 8.41
N LYS A 153 -3.28 15.52 8.24
CA LYS A 153 -3.44 16.81 8.92
C LYS A 153 -3.69 16.70 10.42
N PHE A 154 -4.43 15.69 10.85
CA PHE A 154 -4.94 15.62 12.23
C PHE A 154 -4.29 14.53 13.08
N SER A 155 -3.63 13.55 12.45
CA SER A 155 -3.05 12.40 13.14
C SER A 155 -1.88 12.78 14.04
N ASN A 156 -1.82 12.11 15.20
CA ASN A 156 -0.68 12.11 16.09
C ASN A 156 0.20 10.89 15.78
N LEU A 157 1.49 11.10 15.53
CA LEU A 157 2.41 10.04 15.12
C LEU A 157 2.51 8.88 16.13
N VAL A 158 2.36 9.16 17.43
CA VAL A 158 2.36 8.12 18.47
C VAL A 158 1.12 7.26 18.38
N GLU A 159 -0.05 7.86 18.18
CA GLU A 159 -1.32 7.14 17.99
C GLU A 159 -1.29 6.32 16.71
N VAL A 160 -0.81 6.88 15.59
CA VAL A 160 -0.61 6.13 14.34
C VAL A 160 0.25 4.90 14.57
N ARG A 161 1.42 5.07 15.19
CA ARG A 161 2.33 3.95 15.46
C ARG A 161 1.68 2.87 16.33
N ASN A 162 0.96 3.27 17.37
CA ASN A 162 0.35 2.32 18.29
C ASN A 162 -0.78 1.54 17.59
N GLU A 163 -1.61 2.23 16.82
CA GLU A 163 -2.69 1.60 16.06
C GLU A 163 -2.14 0.61 15.02
N LEU A 164 -1.15 1.01 14.21
CA LEU A 164 -0.58 0.14 13.20
C LEU A 164 0.14 -1.08 13.82
N GLN A 165 0.80 -0.90 14.97
CA GLN A 165 1.36 -2.03 15.70
C GLN A 165 0.24 -2.96 16.21
N ALA A 166 -0.86 -2.43 16.71
CA ALA A 166 -2.00 -3.23 17.18
C ALA A 166 -2.64 -4.03 16.03
N GLN A 167 -2.69 -3.49 14.80
CA GLN A 167 -3.16 -4.23 13.63
C GLN A 167 -2.25 -5.44 13.33
N ILE A 168 -0.93 -5.25 13.38
CA ILE A 168 0.04 -6.34 13.19
C ILE A 168 -0.11 -7.38 14.32
N ASP A 169 -0.15 -6.94 15.57
CA ASP A 169 -0.26 -7.81 16.74
C ASP A 169 -1.56 -8.62 16.70
N LEU A 170 -2.66 -8.02 16.27
CA LEU A 170 -3.94 -8.71 16.09
C LEU A 170 -3.84 -9.80 15.03
N ALA A 171 -3.27 -9.51 13.86
CA ALA A 171 -3.10 -10.50 12.80
C ALA A 171 -2.29 -11.71 13.26
N VAL A 172 -1.16 -11.46 13.93
CA VAL A 172 -0.31 -12.52 14.50
C VAL A 172 -1.05 -13.31 15.58
N SER A 173 -1.80 -12.63 16.48
CA SER A 173 -2.56 -13.29 17.54
C SER A 173 -3.70 -14.18 17.02
N MET A 174 -4.24 -13.86 15.84
CA MET A 174 -5.24 -14.67 15.14
C MET A 174 -4.62 -15.83 14.34
N GLY A 175 -3.30 -16.00 14.35
CA GLY A 175 -2.60 -17.08 13.67
C GLY A 175 -2.37 -16.83 12.18
N ILE A 176 -2.51 -15.58 11.70
CA ILE A 176 -2.14 -15.24 10.33
C ILE A 176 -0.62 -15.26 10.21
N ASN A 177 -0.09 -16.01 9.24
CA ASN A 177 1.34 -16.05 8.93
C ASN A 177 1.74 -14.80 8.13
N VAL A 178 2.00 -13.70 8.83
CA VAL A 178 2.28 -12.40 8.23
C VAL A 178 3.70 -12.36 7.66
N SER A 179 3.84 -12.09 6.37
CA SER A 179 5.13 -11.95 5.67
C SER A 179 5.52 -10.50 5.40
N HIS A 180 4.54 -9.64 5.20
CA HIS A 180 4.75 -8.25 4.80
C HIS A 180 3.68 -7.32 5.35
N ILE A 181 3.94 -6.04 5.23
CA ILE A 181 2.97 -4.97 5.42
C ILE A 181 2.91 -4.09 4.18
N ASP A 182 1.74 -3.58 3.89
CA ASP A 182 1.52 -2.58 2.86
C ASP A 182 0.57 -1.49 3.38
N SER A 183 0.24 -0.49 2.58
CA SER A 183 -0.51 0.67 3.05
C SER A 183 -1.82 0.84 2.29
N HIS A 184 -2.95 0.69 2.99
CA HIS A 184 -4.27 0.97 2.44
C HIS A 184 -4.32 2.36 1.83
N GLU A 185 -4.76 2.47 0.57
CA GLU A 185 -4.77 3.71 -0.24
C GLU A 185 -3.41 4.43 -0.32
N GLY A 186 -2.29 3.82 0.10
CA GLY A 186 -0.99 4.48 0.21
C GLY A 186 -0.95 5.62 1.24
N ALA A 187 -1.86 5.62 2.22
CA ALA A 187 -2.01 6.71 3.19
C ALA A 187 -0.74 6.99 4.01
N LEU A 188 0.11 5.98 4.20
CA LEU A 188 1.35 6.07 4.98
C LEU A 188 2.54 6.66 4.21
N PHE A 189 2.37 7.00 2.92
CA PHE A 189 3.45 7.48 2.06
C PHE A 189 3.47 9.01 1.85
N PHE A 190 2.50 9.75 2.40
CA PHE A 190 2.38 11.19 2.16
C PHE A 190 3.18 12.06 3.13
N ASP A 191 3.47 11.55 4.31
CA ASP A 191 4.23 12.26 5.35
C ASP A 191 5.54 11.52 5.64
N PRO A 192 6.71 12.21 5.64
CA PRO A 192 8.00 11.56 5.83
C PRO A 192 8.17 10.92 7.20
N ASP A 193 7.59 11.47 8.27
CA ASP A 193 7.71 10.91 9.60
C ASP A 193 6.82 9.66 9.75
N ILE A 194 5.62 9.67 9.17
CA ILE A 194 4.73 8.51 9.11
C ILE A 194 5.38 7.41 8.25
N PHE A 195 5.94 7.76 7.10
CA PHE A 195 6.63 6.79 6.23
C PHE A 195 7.84 6.15 6.92
N LYS A 196 8.66 6.96 7.61
CA LYS A 196 9.78 6.45 8.41
C LYS A 196 9.32 5.50 9.51
N MET A 197 8.21 5.84 10.16
CA MET A 197 7.60 5.00 11.20
C MET A 197 7.10 3.67 10.60
N TYR A 198 6.45 3.69 9.43
CA TYR A 198 6.02 2.50 8.69
C TYR A 198 7.19 1.54 8.42
N LEU A 199 8.32 2.05 7.90
CA LEU A 199 9.51 1.24 7.67
C LEU A 199 10.12 0.67 8.97
N ASN A 200 10.09 1.46 10.05
CA ASN A 200 10.54 0.99 11.36
C ASN A 200 9.63 -0.10 11.94
N LEU A 201 8.32 -0.05 11.67
CA LEU A 201 7.39 -1.12 12.05
C LEU A 201 7.71 -2.42 11.33
N ALA A 202 7.95 -2.38 10.02
CA ALA A 202 8.38 -3.55 9.25
C ALA A 202 9.63 -4.18 9.88
N LYS A 203 10.68 -3.38 10.06
CA LYS A 203 11.95 -3.83 10.67
C LYS A 203 11.77 -4.41 12.06
N LYS A 204 10.98 -3.75 12.92
CA LYS A 204 10.73 -4.18 14.30
C LYS A 204 10.05 -5.55 14.38
N ASN A 205 9.14 -5.82 13.45
CA ASN A 205 8.35 -7.04 13.41
C ASN A 205 8.94 -8.12 12.48
N ASP A 206 10.14 -7.88 11.92
CA ASP A 206 10.81 -8.76 10.95
C ASP A 206 9.94 -9.05 9.70
N LEU A 207 9.25 -8.02 9.22
CA LEU A 207 8.37 -8.05 8.05
C LEU A 207 8.97 -7.27 6.90
N LEU A 208 8.51 -7.55 5.68
CA LEU A 208 8.83 -6.74 4.51
C LEU A 208 7.86 -5.57 4.37
N ALA A 209 8.34 -4.39 4.09
CA ALA A 209 7.52 -3.24 3.75
C ALA A 209 7.34 -3.14 2.22
N PHE A 210 6.12 -3.14 1.72
CA PHE A 210 5.83 -2.87 0.32
C PHE A 210 5.84 -1.36 0.07
N VAL A 211 6.69 -0.91 -0.84
CA VAL A 211 6.92 0.51 -1.10
C VAL A 211 6.84 0.80 -2.59
N PRO A 212 5.90 1.62 -3.06
CA PRO A 212 5.90 2.06 -4.44
C PRO A 212 7.05 3.04 -4.68
N ILE A 213 7.62 3.03 -5.89
CA ILE A 213 8.75 3.92 -6.26
C ILE A 213 8.46 5.40 -5.98
N GLN A 214 7.19 5.80 -6.04
CA GLN A 214 6.76 7.17 -5.75
C GLN A 214 7.10 7.62 -4.33
N ALA A 215 7.13 6.69 -3.36
CA ALA A 215 7.55 6.98 -1.99
C ALA A 215 9.05 7.27 -1.87
N SER A 216 9.83 6.99 -2.91
CA SER A 216 11.27 7.30 -2.96
C SER A 216 11.60 8.79 -2.81
N VAL A 217 10.62 9.68 -2.98
CA VAL A 217 10.76 11.12 -2.72
C VAL A 217 11.24 11.44 -1.30
N HIS A 218 11.01 10.52 -0.35
CA HIS A 218 11.44 10.66 1.03
C HIS A 218 12.87 10.13 1.27
N PHE A 219 13.47 9.40 0.30
CA PHE A 219 14.82 8.89 0.45
C PHE A 219 15.85 9.97 0.11
N ASP A 220 16.53 10.47 1.12
CA ASP A 220 17.67 11.37 1.03
C ASP A 220 18.79 10.92 1.98
N GLU A 221 19.81 11.76 2.18
CA GLU A 221 20.90 11.47 3.11
C GLU A 221 20.43 11.22 4.56
N ASN A 222 19.31 11.84 4.95
CA ASN A 222 18.70 11.69 6.27
C ASN A 222 17.72 10.53 6.35
N PHE A 223 17.39 9.96 5.22
CA PHE A 223 16.43 8.88 5.09
C PHE A 223 16.99 7.78 4.17
N PRO A 224 17.95 6.99 4.66
CA PRO A 224 18.58 5.93 3.88
C PRO A 224 17.56 4.84 3.50
N LYS A 225 17.82 4.20 2.35
CA LYS A 225 17.01 3.06 1.89
C LYS A 225 16.98 1.96 2.96
N PRO A 226 15.79 1.45 3.31
CA PRO A 226 15.66 0.41 4.33
C PRO A 226 16.01 -0.98 3.76
N ASP A 227 16.63 -1.81 4.59
CA ASP A 227 16.94 -3.20 4.25
C ASP A 227 15.70 -4.10 4.19
N HIS A 228 14.65 -3.73 4.93
CA HIS A 228 13.38 -4.47 5.05
C HIS A 228 12.27 -3.94 4.13
N ALA A 229 12.59 -3.37 2.98
CA ALA A 229 11.60 -2.89 2.02
C ALA A 229 11.78 -3.50 0.63
N ILE A 230 10.67 -3.83 0.02
CA ILE A 230 10.57 -4.14 -1.40
C ILE A 230 10.07 -2.88 -2.09
N ILE A 231 10.91 -2.28 -2.95
CA ILE A 231 10.55 -1.09 -3.71
C ILE A 231 10.13 -1.56 -5.10
N PHE A 232 8.88 -1.33 -5.44
CA PHE A 232 8.33 -1.66 -6.75
C PHE A 232 8.65 -0.54 -7.74
N ASP A 233 9.32 -0.87 -8.85
CA ASP A 233 9.66 0.09 -9.91
C ASP A 233 8.42 0.62 -10.61
N GLN A 234 7.38 -0.21 -10.70
CA GLN A 234 6.06 0.15 -11.22
C GLN A 234 4.98 -0.42 -10.32
N PHE A 235 3.94 0.35 -10.14
CA PHE A 235 2.77 -0.03 -9.34
C PHE A 235 1.50 0.34 -10.12
N PHE A 236 0.65 -0.64 -10.31
CA PHE A 236 -0.62 -0.46 -11.03
C PHE A 236 -1.77 -0.88 -10.14
N MET A 237 -2.81 -0.06 -10.11
CA MET A 237 -4.11 -0.39 -9.50
C MET A 237 -5.19 -0.34 -10.57
N ALA A 238 -6.17 -1.22 -10.47
CA ALA A 238 -7.37 -1.11 -11.29
C ALA A 238 -8.07 0.21 -10.98
N GLU A 239 -8.31 1.04 -12.01
CA GLU A 239 -9.00 2.32 -11.84
C GLU A 239 -10.47 2.10 -11.49
N ALA A 240 -11.00 2.97 -10.64
CA ALA A 240 -12.41 2.97 -10.33
C ALA A 240 -13.25 3.18 -11.60
N GLY A 241 -14.18 2.24 -11.86
CA GLY A 241 -15.08 2.31 -13.02
C GLY A 241 -14.70 1.38 -14.19
N ILE A 242 -13.59 0.65 -14.11
CA ILE A 242 -13.33 -0.45 -15.05
C ILE A 242 -14.43 -1.50 -14.85
N LYS A 243 -15.12 -1.84 -15.93
CA LYS A 243 -16.15 -2.86 -15.86
C LYS A 243 -15.54 -4.25 -15.71
N PRO A 244 -16.22 -5.18 -15.03
CA PRO A 244 -15.71 -6.55 -14.87
C PRO A 244 -15.30 -7.22 -16.20
N ASP A 245 -16.06 -6.99 -17.27
CA ASP A 245 -15.78 -7.56 -18.61
C ASP A 245 -14.53 -6.95 -19.28
N ASP A 246 -14.10 -5.75 -18.85
CA ASP A 246 -12.92 -5.07 -19.36
C ASP A 246 -11.67 -5.33 -18.52
N MET A 247 -11.81 -5.98 -17.37
CA MET A 247 -10.73 -6.18 -16.39
C MET A 247 -9.63 -7.08 -16.93
N GLU A 248 -9.99 -8.17 -17.61
CA GLU A 248 -9.01 -9.06 -18.25
C GLU A 248 -8.13 -8.30 -19.24
N LYS A 249 -8.75 -7.48 -20.10
CA LYS A 249 -8.02 -6.66 -21.05
C LYS A 249 -7.11 -5.66 -20.37
N TYR A 250 -7.59 -5.02 -19.29
CA TYR A 250 -6.80 -4.07 -18.50
C TYR A 250 -5.52 -4.72 -17.97
N TYR A 251 -5.63 -5.89 -17.34
CA TYR A 251 -4.45 -6.60 -16.81
C TYR A 251 -3.52 -7.14 -17.90
N LEU A 252 -4.05 -7.57 -19.04
CA LEU A 252 -3.24 -7.99 -20.18
C LEU A 252 -2.47 -6.81 -20.78
N ASP A 253 -3.09 -5.64 -20.88
CA ASP A 253 -2.44 -4.43 -21.41
C ASP A 253 -1.29 -3.95 -20.50
N ILE A 254 -1.41 -4.10 -19.17
CA ILE A 254 -0.34 -3.77 -18.21
C ILE A 254 0.84 -4.75 -18.31
N SER A 255 0.59 -6.01 -18.55
CA SER A 255 1.63 -7.06 -18.53
C SER A 255 2.70 -6.89 -19.62
N TRP A 256 2.52 -5.98 -20.57
CA TRP A 256 3.46 -5.68 -21.67
C TRP A 256 4.31 -4.42 -21.43
N ILE A 257 4.08 -3.66 -20.36
CA ILE A 257 4.85 -2.46 -20.01
C ILE A 257 6.06 -2.83 -19.18
#